data_f307843deee122756506092fcc57e3c2
#
_entry.id   f307843deee122756506092fcc57e3c2
#
_cell.length_a   1.000
_cell.length_b   1.000
_cell.length_c   1.000
_cell.angle_alpha   90.00
_cell.angle_beta   90.00
_cell.angle_gamma   90.00
#
_symmetry.space_group_name_H-M   'P 1'
#
loop_
_entity.id
_entity.type
_entity.pdbx_description
1 polymer ?
#
loop_
_entity_poly.entity_id
_entity_poly.type
_entity_poly.pdbx_seq_one_letter_code
_entity_poly.pdbx_strand_id
1 'polypeptide(L)'
;SLGVQSGDRIGIVGVNGGGKTTLLEVLTGIEPPDAGRVSHTSDLRMAVVTQRFDLPDELTIAQVIIEPLELETYEWASNAKVRDVLGGLGIVDLGLDTPVGSLSGGERRRVNLAAALVQDLDLVVLDEPTNHLDVEGVQWLADHLLKRNLAVVVVTHDRWFLDTVATWTW
;
A
#
# COMPACT_ATOMS: atom_id res chain seq x y z
N SER A 1 -1.94 -22.16 12.47
CA SER A 1 -1.29 -20.85 12.56
C SER A 1 -0.95 -20.33 11.17
N LEU A 2 -1.09 -19.02 11.01
CA LEU A 2 -0.78 -18.34 9.78
C LEU A 2 0.54 -17.58 9.97
N GLY A 3 1.42 -17.67 8.98
CA GLY A 3 2.69 -16.97 9.03
C GLY A 3 3.02 -16.33 7.70
N VAL A 4 3.68 -15.18 7.75
CA VAL A 4 4.16 -14.46 6.57
C VAL A 4 5.67 -14.42 6.64
N GLN A 5 6.32 -14.90 5.60
CA GLN A 5 7.78 -14.94 5.48
C GLN A 5 8.24 -13.98 4.40
N SER A 6 9.53 -13.67 4.42
CA SER A 6 10.15 -12.80 3.43
C SER A 6 9.86 -13.30 2.00
N GLY A 7 9.36 -12.41 1.16
CA GLY A 7 9.03 -12.73 -0.22
C GLY A 7 7.67 -13.37 -0.45
N ASP A 8 6.92 -13.68 0.60
CA ASP A 8 5.57 -14.23 0.46
C ASP A 8 4.61 -13.19 -0.13
N ARG A 9 3.73 -13.66 -0.99
CA ARG A 9 2.64 -12.85 -1.53
C ARG A 9 1.33 -13.58 -1.24
N ILE A 10 0.55 -13.04 -0.31
CA ILE A 10 -0.63 -13.69 0.23
C ILE A 10 -1.87 -12.89 -0.12
N GLY A 11 -2.82 -13.55 -0.76
CA GLY A 11 -4.13 -13.00 -1.04
C GLY A 11 -5.14 -13.44 0.00
N ILE A 12 -6.00 -12.54 0.43
CA ILE A 12 -7.12 -12.84 1.31
C ILE A 12 -8.40 -12.54 0.55
N VAL A 13 -9.24 -13.56 0.43
CA VAL A 13 -10.54 -13.49 -0.24
C VAL A 13 -11.63 -13.65 0.81
N GLY A 14 -12.69 -12.87 0.68
CA GLY A 14 -13.81 -13.02 1.60
C GLY A 14 -14.94 -12.05 1.29
N VAL A 15 -16.04 -12.22 1.97
CA VAL A 15 -17.23 -11.38 1.80
C VAL A 15 -17.01 -10.05 2.51
N ASN A 16 -17.49 -8.96 1.91
CA ASN A 16 -17.43 -7.62 2.50
C ASN A 16 -18.10 -7.61 3.89
N GLY A 17 -17.50 -6.85 4.81
CA GLY A 17 -18.03 -6.68 6.15
C GLY A 17 -17.71 -7.82 7.10
N GLY A 18 -16.99 -8.83 6.64
CA GLY A 18 -16.58 -9.94 7.48
C GLY A 18 -15.35 -9.64 8.33
N GLY A 19 -14.64 -10.66 8.74
CA GLY A 19 -13.45 -10.55 9.58
C GLY A 19 -12.19 -10.03 8.89
N LYS A 20 -12.26 -9.59 7.63
CA LYS A 20 -11.06 -9.17 6.89
C LYS A 20 -10.39 -7.96 7.53
N THR A 21 -11.17 -6.91 7.80
CA THR A 21 -10.63 -5.70 8.44
C THR A 21 -10.10 -6.02 9.83
N THR A 22 -10.83 -6.80 10.60
CA THR A 22 -10.39 -7.24 11.93
C THR A 22 -9.10 -8.06 11.84
N LEU A 23 -9.02 -8.99 10.86
CA LEU A 23 -7.80 -9.76 10.64
C LEU A 23 -6.61 -8.86 10.33
N LEU A 24 -6.78 -7.87 9.46
CA LEU A 24 -5.73 -6.93 9.14
C LEU A 24 -5.29 -6.11 10.37
N GLU A 25 -6.25 -5.63 11.15
CA GLU A 25 -5.95 -4.86 12.37
C GLU A 25 -5.20 -5.70 13.39
N VAL A 26 -5.54 -6.96 13.54
CA VAL A 26 -4.82 -7.89 14.41
C VAL A 26 -3.41 -8.15 13.88
N LEU A 27 -3.26 -8.44 12.59
CA LEU A 27 -1.94 -8.70 11.99
C LEU A 27 -1.01 -7.51 12.07
N THR A 28 -1.54 -6.31 12.00
CA THR A 28 -0.76 -5.08 12.07
C THR A 28 -0.54 -4.57 13.49
N GLY A 29 -1.17 -5.20 14.49
CA GLY A 29 -1.02 -4.83 15.88
C GLY A 29 -1.89 -3.67 16.34
N ILE A 30 -2.84 -3.22 15.50
CA ILE A 30 -3.79 -2.16 15.88
C ILE A 30 -4.76 -2.67 16.94
N GLU A 31 -5.20 -3.92 16.81
CA GLU A 31 -6.04 -4.57 17.80
C GLU A 31 -5.43 -5.90 18.25
N PRO A 32 -5.62 -6.28 19.54
CA PRO A 32 -5.18 -7.58 20.01
C PRO A 32 -6.10 -8.69 19.44
N PRO A 33 -5.57 -9.90 19.20
CA PRO A 33 -6.39 -11.02 18.78
C PRO A 33 -7.29 -11.49 19.93
N ASP A 34 -8.50 -11.97 19.60
CA ASP A 34 -9.40 -12.58 20.59
C ASP A 34 -8.80 -13.85 21.18
N ALA A 35 -8.06 -14.59 20.38
CA ALA A 35 -7.35 -15.80 20.78
C ALA A 35 -6.09 -15.97 19.95
N GLY A 36 -5.11 -16.64 20.52
CA GLY A 36 -3.85 -16.90 19.82
C GLY A 36 -2.82 -15.79 20.05
N ARG A 37 -1.81 -15.77 19.20
CA ARG A 37 -0.69 -14.84 19.31
C ARG A 37 -0.34 -14.26 17.95
N VAL A 38 -0.04 -12.96 17.95
CA VAL A 38 0.58 -12.30 16.81
C VAL A 38 2.01 -11.93 17.20
N SER A 39 2.98 -12.34 16.42
CA SER A 39 4.38 -11.98 16.65
C SER A 39 5.00 -11.41 15.39
N HIS A 40 5.82 -10.39 15.56
CA HIS A 40 6.55 -9.74 14.49
C HIS A 40 8.06 -9.87 14.71
N THR A 41 8.80 -9.90 13.61
CA THR A 41 10.25 -9.80 13.67
C THR A 41 10.63 -8.40 14.18
N SER A 42 11.64 -8.32 15.05
CA SER A 42 12.17 -7.05 15.51
C SER A 42 12.65 -6.21 14.33
N ASP A 43 12.44 -4.90 14.41
CA ASP A 43 12.83 -3.93 13.39
C ASP A 43 12.12 -4.13 12.04
N LEU A 44 10.97 -4.80 12.04
CA LEU A 44 10.18 -5.00 10.83
C LEU A 44 9.70 -3.66 10.25
N ARG A 45 10.08 -3.39 9.00
CA ARG A 45 9.61 -2.22 8.26
C ARG A 45 8.31 -2.60 7.54
N MET A 46 7.20 -2.10 8.03
CA MET A 46 5.88 -2.46 7.55
C MET A 46 5.07 -1.21 7.24
N ALA A 47 4.33 -1.25 6.13
CA ALA A 47 3.30 -0.26 5.83
C ALA A 47 1.97 -0.95 5.65
N VAL A 48 0.91 -0.28 6.06
CA VAL A 48 -0.47 -0.75 5.95
C VAL A 48 -1.26 0.30 5.18
N VAL A 49 -1.87 -0.12 4.08
CA VAL A 49 -2.72 0.74 3.27
C VAL A 49 -4.13 0.23 3.40
N THR A 50 -4.94 0.95 4.16
CA THR A 50 -6.34 0.62 4.40
C THR A 50 -7.26 1.60 3.69
N GLN A 51 -8.56 1.26 3.63
CA GLN A 51 -9.56 2.16 3.07
C GLN A 51 -9.78 3.40 3.96
N ARG A 52 -9.49 3.29 5.24
CA ARG A 52 -9.56 4.39 6.20
C ARG A 52 -8.15 4.90 6.47
N PHE A 53 -7.92 6.14 6.12
CA PHE A 53 -6.64 6.81 6.36
C PHE A 53 -6.90 8.30 6.57
N ASP A 54 -5.97 8.96 7.24
CA ASP A 54 -6.03 10.38 7.49
C ASP A 54 -4.84 11.07 6.84
N LEU A 55 -5.12 12.02 5.95
CA LEU A 55 -4.13 12.89 5.35
C LEU A 55 -4.52 14.33 5.69
N PRO A 56 -3.68 15.08 6.42
CA PRO A 56 -3.98 16.47 6.73
C PRO A 56 -4.16 17.31 5.46
N ASP A 57 -5.28 18.00 5.36
CA ASP A 57 -5.69 18.73 4.15
C ASP A 57 -4.68 19.77 3.69
N GLU A 58 -3.95 20.36 4.61
CA GLU A 58 -3.00 21.45 4.34
C GLU A 58 -1.67 20.96 3.78
N LEU A 59 -1.36 19.64 3.88
CA LEU A 59 -0.11 19.11 3.34
C LEU A 59 -0.19 18.99 1.82
N THR A 60 0.94 19.25 1.16
CA THR A 60 1.08 18.99 -0.27
C THR A 60 1.39 17.51 -0.51
N ILE A 61 1.20 17.07 -1.75
CA ILE A 61 1.57 15.71 -2.15
C ILE A 61 3.06 15.45 -1.87
N ALA A 62 3.93 16.40 -2.16
CA ALA A 62 5.35 16.26 -1.87
C ALA A 62 5.63 16.07 -0.38
N GLN A 63 4.92 16.79 0.48
CA GLN A 63 5.08 16.66 1.93
C GLN A 63 4.62 15.30 2.44
N VAL A 64 3.62 14.70 1.81
CA VAL A 64 3.12 13.38 2.21
C VAL A 64 4.02 12.26 1.71
N ILE A 65 4.52 12.35 0.48
CA ILE A 65 5.21 11.24 -0.19
C ILE A 65 6.73 11.37 -0.09
N ILE A 66 7.28 12.53 -0.38
CA ILE A 66 8.73 12.72 -0.58
C ILE A 66 9.45 13.14 0.69
N GLU A 67 8.88 14.06 1.44
CA GLU A 67 9.51 14.58 2.66
C GLU A 67 9.86 13.50 3.68
N PRO A 68 8.99 12.49 3.95
CA PRO A 68 9.35 11.41 4.87
C PRO A 68 10.55 10.57 4.44
N LEU A 69 10.95 10.65 3.16
CA LEU A 69 12.11 9.93 2.64
C LEU A 69 13.42 10.70 2.87
N GLU A 70 13.34 11.89 3.45
CA GLU A 70 14.48 12.79 3.65
C GLU A 70 15.13 13.22 2.32
N LEU A 71 14.34 13.24 1.23
CA LEU A 71 14.74 13.74 -0.07
C LEU A 71 14.21 15.16 -0.28
N GLU A 72 14.99 15.99 -0.96
CA GLU A 72 14.47 17.24 -1.45
C GLU A 72 13.46 16.98 -2.58
N THR A 73 12.45 17.86 -2.70
CA THR A 73 11.37 17.65 -3.68
C THR A 73 11.92 17.50 -5.09
N TYR A 74 12.98 18.23 -5.45
CA TYR A 74 13.56 18.15 -6.79
C TYR A 74 14.38 16.87 -7.04
N GLU A 75 14.69 16.10 -6.00
CA GLU A 75 15.50 14.88 -6.11
C GLU A 75 14.69 13.65 -6.45
N TRP A 76 13.36 13.73 -6.37
CA TRP A 76 12.52 12.54 -6.57
C TRP A 76 12.73 11.87 -7.93
N ALA A 77 12.96 12.64 -8.97
CA ALA A 77 13.10 12.10 -10.32
C ALA A 77 14.39 11.30 -10.52
N SER A 78 15.39 11.48 -9.67
CA SER A 78 16.62 10.71 -9.71
C SER A 78 16.54 9.39 -8.95
N ASN A 79 15.51 9.20 -8.12
CA ASN A 79 15.26 7.96 -7.41
C ASN A 79 14.34 7.07 -8.25
N ALA A 80 14.88 5.96 -8.74
CA ALA A 80 14.15 5.09 -9.67
C ALA A 80 12.85 4.54 -9.08
N LYS A 81 12.85 4.14 -7.81
CA LYS A 81 11.66 3.61 -7.14
C LYS A 81 10.59 4.69 -6.98
N VAL A 82 10.97 5.88 -6.52
CA VAL A 82 10.03 7.00 -6.37
C VAL A 82 9.45 7.39 -7.72
N ARG A 83 10.29 7.51 -8.74
CA ARG A 83 9.85 7.85 -10.09
C ARG A 83 8.85 6.82 -10.64
N ASP A 84 9.12 5.53 -10.45
CA ASP A 84 8.23 4.46 -10.90
C ASP A 84 6.88 4.53 -10.20
N VAL A 85 6.87 4.69 -8.88
CA VAL A 85 5.62 4.77 -8.10
C VAL A 85 4.81 6.00 -8.48
N LEU A 86 5.44 7.16 -8.54
CA LEU A 86 4.71 8.40 -8.86
C LEU A 86 4.17 8.39 -10.30
N GLY A 87 4.93 7.84 -11.23
CA GLY A 87 4.49 7.70 -12.61
C GLY A 87 3.37 6.67 -12.76
N GLY A 88 3.53 5.50 -12.14
CA GLY A 88 2.55 4.40 -12.26
C GLY A 88 1.20 4.71 -11.64
N LEU A 89 1.15 5.49 -10.58
CA LEU A 89 -0.09 5.90 -9.93
C LEU A 89 -0.63 7.24 -10.41
N GLY A 90 0.01 7.86 -11.41
CA GLY A 90 -0.45 9.13 -11.97
C GLY A 90 -0.32 10.31 -11.01
N ILE A 91 0.58 10.23 -10.03
CA ILE A 91 0.75 11.28 -9.03
C ILE A 91 1.38 12.54 -9.63
N VAL A 92 2.29 12.36 -10.59
CA VAL A 92 2.97 13.50 -11.24
C VAL A 92 1.96 14.44 -11.90
N ASP A 93 0.92 13.88 -12.51
CA ASP A 93 -0.13 14.63 -13.19
C ASP A 93 -0.97 15.47 -12.23
N LEU A 94 -1.02 15.08 -10.95
CA LEU A 94 -1.76 15.82 -9.93
C LEU A 94 -1.00 17.07 -9.46
N GLY A 95 0.32 17.10 -9.64
CA GLY A 95 1.18 18.18 -9.20
C GLY A 95 1.65 18.02 -7.76
N LEU A 96 2.97 17.94 -7.57
CA LEU A 96 3.56 17.69 -6.24
C LEU A 96 3.28 18.81 -5.23
N ASP A 97 3.01 20.01 -5.69
CA ASP A 97 2.68 21.16 -4.82
C ASP A 97 1.18 21.26 -4.50
N THR A 98 0.37 20.36 -5.01
CA THR A 98 -1.07 20.36 -4.80
C THR A 98 -1.40 19.94 -3.37
N PRO A 99 -2.21 20.73 -2.63
CA PRO A 99 -2.69 20.31 -1.31
C PRO A 99 -3.57 19.08 -1.41
N VAL A 100 -3.36 18.10 -0.52
CA VAL A 100 -4.14 16.85 -0.56
C VAL A 100 -5.62 17.09 -0.27
N GLY A 101 -5.98 18.16 0.44
CA GLY A 101 -7.36 18.52 0.70
C GLY A 101 -8.17 18.89 -0.55
N SER A 102 -7.49 19.29 -1.64
CA SER A 102 -8.15 19.61 -2.91
C SER A 102 -8.40 18.41 -3.81
N LEU A 103 -7.90 17.24 -3.44
CA LEU A 103 -7.99 16.03 -4.23
C LEU A 103 -9.33 15.31 -4.04
N SER A 104 -9.77 14.59 -5.07
CA SER A 104 -10.91 13.67 -4.95
C SER A 104 -10.55 12.50 -4.01
N GLY A 105 -11.56 11.75 -3.58
CA GLY A 105 -11.35 10.56 -2.75
C GLY A 105 -10.42 9.54 -3.41
N GLY A 106 -10.62 9.29 -4.70
CA GLY A 106 -9.76 8.35 -5.46
C GLY A 106 -8.33 8.85 -5.60
N GLU A 107 -8.15 10.14 -5.83
CA GLU A 107 -6.82 10.76 -5.90
C GLU A 107 -6.09 10.70 -4.56
N ARG A 108 -6.80 10.97 -3.46
CA ARG A 108 -6.23 10.84 -2.11
C ARG A 108 -5.81 9.41 -1.82
N ARG A 109 -6.58 8.42 -2.25
CA ARG A 109 -6.23 7.00 -2.09
C ARG A 109 -4.97 6.63 -2.86
N ARG A 110 -4.81 7.16 -4.07
CA ARG A 110 -3.58 6.94 -4.85
C ARG A 110 -2.37 7.57 -4.17
N VAL A 111 -2.53 8.76 -3.59
CA VAL A 111 -1.46 9.42 -2.83
C VAL A 111 -1.08 8.58 -1.60
N ASN A 112 -2.07 8.07 -0.86
CA ASN A 112 -1.82 7.24 0.30
C ASN A 112 -1.07 5.93 -0.07
N LEU A 113 -1.47 5.30 -1.16
CA LEU A 113 -0.81 4.10 -1.68
C LEU A 113 0.63 4.41 -2.10
N ALA A 114 0.84 5.52 -2.80
CA ALA A 114 2.17 5.95 -3.21
C ALA A 114 3.09 6.21 -2.02
N ALA A 115 2.58 6.88 -0.98
CA ALA A 115 3.34 7.16 0.23
C ALA A 115 3.87 5.88 0.90
N ALA A 116 3.10 4.81 0.85
CA ALA A 116 3.54 3.52 1.36
C ALA A 116 4.58 2.87 0.44
N LEU A 117 4.33 2.85 -0.86
CA LEU A 117 5.16 2.10 -1.80
C LEU A 117 6.52 2.72 -2.10
N VAL A 118 6.70 4.02 -1.84
CA VAL A 118 8.02 4.65 -2.01
C VAL A 118 9.00 4.31 -0.89
N GLN A 119 8.53 3.74 0.21
CA GLN A 119 9.37 3.37 1.34
C GLN A 119 10.11 2.06 1.08
N ASP A 120 11.23 1.86 1.76
CA ASP A 120 11.90 0.57 1.84
C ASP A 120 11.18 -0.29 2.88
N LEU A 121 10.54 -1.36 2.45
CA LEU A 121 9.68 -2.16 3.29
C LEU A 121 10.08 -3.63 3.28
N ASP A 122 9.83 -4.30 4.41
CA ASP A 122 9.90 -5.77 4.52
C ASP A 122 8.54 -6.40 4.27
N LEU A 123 7.46 -5.68 4.60
CA LEU A 123 6.09 -6.14 4.45
C LEU A 123 5.19 -4.97 4.10
N VAL A 124 4.29 -5.18 3.15
CA VAL A 124 3.19 -4.25 2.88
C VAL A 124 1.86 -5.00 2.97
N VAL A 125 0.91 -4.38 3.64
CA VAL A 125 -0.46 -4.89 3.78
C VAL A 125 -1.38 -3.95 3.02
N LEU A 126 -2.11 -4.48 2.05
CA LEU A 126 -2.95 -3.70 1.15
C LEU A 126 -4.40 -4.16 1.27
N ASP A 127 -5.29 -3.26 1.65
CA ASP A 127 -6.73 -3.52 1.73
C ASP A 127 -7.44 -2.86 0.56
N GLU A 128 -7.95 -3.69 -0.36
CA GLU A 128 -8.63 -3.28 -1.59
C GLU A 128 -7.83 -2.23 -2.39
N PRO A 129 -6.55 -2.53 -2.71
CA PRO A 129 -5.66 -1.52 -3.30
C PRO A 129 -6.02 -1.15 -4.75
N THR A 130 -6.79 -2.00 -5.44
CA THR A 130 -7.18 -1.76 -6.84
C THR A 130 -8.41 -0.87 -6.98
N ASN A 131 -9.14 -0.62 -5.89
CA ASN A 131 -10.27 0.30 -5.92
C ASN A 131 -9.78 1.69 -6.31
N HIS A 132 -10.52 2.34 -7.20
CA HIS A 132 -10.23 3.67 -7.73
C HIS A 132 -8.97 3.77 -8.61
N LEU A 133 -8.41 2.62 -9.02
CA LEU A 133 -7.38 2.58 -10.05
C LEU A 133 -8.03 2.23 -11.40
N ASP A 134 -7.52 2.83 -12.46
CA ASP A 134 -7.87 2.41 -13.81
C ASP A 134 -7.13 1.12 -14.19
N VAL A 135 -7.41 0.56 -15.37
CA VAL A 135 -6.78 -0.68 -15.82
C VAL A 135 -5.26 -0.57 -15.83
N GLU A 136 -4.73 0.55 -16.30
CA GLU A 136 -3.29 0.76 -16.35
C GLU A 136 -2.68 0.82 -14.95
N GLY A 137 -3.35 1.47 -14.00
CA GLY A 137 -2.92 1.53 -12.61
C GLY A 137 -2.91 0.17 -11.93
N VAL A 138 -3.94 -0.65 -12.17
CA VAL A 138 -4.01 -2.01 -11.64
C VAL A 138 -2.87 -2.87 -12.18
N GLN A 139 -2.62 -2.80 -13.48
CA GLN A 139 -1.52 -3.54 -14.11
C GLN A 139 -0.16 -3.08 -13.59
N TRP A 140 0.02 -1.78 -13.46
CA TRP A 140 1.26 -1.24 -12.90
C TRP A 140 1.49 -1.74 -11.48
N LEU A 141 0.44 -1.73 -10.62
CA LEU A 141 0.57 -2.17 -9.23
C LEU A 141 0.96 -3.64 -9.15
N ALA A 142 0.32 -4.50 -9.96
CA ALA A 142 0.66 -5.92 -10.00
C ALA A 142 2.12 -6.12 -10.40
N ASP A 143 2.57 -5.47 -11.47
CA ASP A 143 3.95 -5.58 -11.94
C ASP A 143 4.95 -5.04 -10.92
N HIS A 144 4.61 -3.93 -10.26
CA HIS A 144 5.46 -3.33 -9.23
C HIS A 144 5.67 -4.28 -8.05
N LEU A 145 4.59 -4.89 -7.55
CA LEU A 145 4.67 -5.83 -6.43
C LEU A 145 5.46 -7.08 -6.80
N LEU A 146 5.34 -7.56 -8.03
CA LEU A 146 6.10 -8.73 -8.50
C LEU A 146 7.60 -8.46 -8.60
N LYS A 147 7.99 -7.22 -8.85
CA LYS A 147 9.41 -6.84 -8.97
C LYS A 147 10.09 -6.60 -7.63
N ARG A 148 9.31 -6.33 -6.59
CA ARG A 148 9.88 -5.96 -5.29
C ARG A 148 10.19 -7.17 -4.44
N ASN A 149 11.29 -7.07 -3.70
CA ASN A 149 11.70 -8.09 -2.73
C ASN A 149 11.12 -7.73 -1.36
N LEU A 150 9.82 -7.95 -1.20
CA LEU A 150 9.12 -7.73 0.07
C LEU A 150 7.97 -8.71 0.19
N ALA A 151 7.50 -8.93 1.41
CA ALA A 151 6.29 -9.71 1.64
C ALA A 151 5.07 -8.83 1.39
N VAL A 152 4.03 -9.41 0.79
CA VAL A 152 2.78 -8.71 0.47
C VAL A 152 1.61 -9.49 1.03
N VAL A 153 0.74 -8.80 1.76
CA VAL A 153 -0.58 -9.33 2.14
C VAL A 153 -1.60 -8.43 1.48
N VAL A 154 -2.45 -8.99 0.64
CA VAL A 154 -3.46 -8.22 -0.08
C VAL A 154 -4.84 -8.79 0.18
N VAL A 155 -5.78 -7.91 0.53
CA VAL A 155 -7.20 -8.22 0.68
C VAL A 155 -7.94 -7.56 -0.48
N THR A 156 -8.56 -8.34 -1.34
CA THR A 156 -9.26 -7.79 -2.50
C THR A 156 -10.30 -8.75 -3.06
N HIS A 157 -11.28 -8.20 -3.77
CA HIS A 157 -12.22 -8.97 -4.58
C HIS A 157 -11.80 -9.06 -6.05
N ASP A 158 -10.72 -8.38 -6.42
CA ASP A 158 -10.21 -8.40 -7.80
C ASP A 158 -9.50 -9.72 -8.06
N ARG A 159 -10.17 -10.64 -8.73
CA ARG A 159 -9.67 -11.98 -9.03
C ARG A 159 -8.42 -11.94 -9.90
N TRP A 160 -8.42 -11.08 -10.90
CA TRP A 160 -7.26 -10.96 -11.78
C TRP A 160 -6.02 -10.55 -10.99
N PHE A 161 -6.19 -9.58 -10.09
CA PHE A 161 -5.09 -9.10 -9.26
C PHE A 161 -4.57 -10.18 -8.32
N LEU A 162 -5.48 -10.92 -7.66
CA LEU A 162 -5.10 -12.04 -6.80
C LEU A 162 -4.33 -13.11 -7.55
N ASP A 163 -4.85 -13.53 -8.70
CA ASP A 163 -4.25 -14.59 -9.50
C ASP A 163 -2.87 -14.17 -10.04
N THR A 164 -2.69 -12.89 -10.29
CA THR A 164 -1.44 -12.36 -10.83
C THR A 164 -0.37 -12.19 -9.75
N VAL A 165 -0.73 -11.71 -8.57
CA VAL A 165 0.20 -11.28 -7.53
C VAL A 165 0.40 -12.35 -6.45
N ALA A 166 -0.66 -13.00 -6.01
CA ALA A 166 -0.59 -13.89 -4.85
C ALA A 166 -0.03 -15.26 -5.22
N THR A 167 0.88 -15.76 -4.38
CA THR A 167 1.37 -17.15 -4.44
C THR A 167 0.58 -18.06 -3.50
N TRP A 168 -0.03 -17.47 -2.48
CA TRP A 168 -0.88 -18.17 -1.52
C TRP A 168 -2.21 -17.44 -1.36
N THR A 169 -3.26 -18.18 -1.08
CA THR A 169 -4.58 -17.59 -0.79
C THR A 169 -5.09 -18.13 0.55
N TRP A 170 -5.52 -17.21 1.39
CA TRP A 170 -6.15 -17.54 2.67
C TRP A 170 -7.66 -17.32 2.62
#